data_3454090acbfdc99c5707c5c33a1cf8f8
#
_entry.id   3454090acbfdc99c5707c5c33a1cf8f8
#
_cell.length_a   1.000
_cell.length_b   1.000
_cell.length_c   1.000
_cell.angle_alpha   90.00
_cell.angle_beta   90.00
_cell.angle_gamma   90.00
#
_symmetry.space_group_name_H-M   'P 1'
#
loop_
_entity.id
_entity.type
_entity.pdbx_description
1 polymer ?
#
loop_
_entity_poly.entity_id
_entity_poly.type
_entity_poly.pdbx_seq_one_letter_code
_entity_poly.pdbx_strand_id
1 'polypeptide(L)'
;IFDAIEKRDAAKVVHLTGIFFPLAIGSVLLGVVQVFARMTIQRRWRAWLTDAVTSRWLTNGRYYQLNLVSGDHQNPEYRIAEDLRVATDAPVDFATGVIQAFLSATTFIVVLWTIGGALTVPLGGGTVTIPGFLVIAAVIYAAIASGSMVAIGRNFVAVSESKNQAEAEYRYALTRVRENGESIALLGGEDEERAGID
;
A
#
# COMPACT_ATOMS: atom_id res chain seq x y z
N ILE A 1 -29.85 1.05 17.11
CA ILE A 1 -31.04 1.25 16.27
C ILE A 1 -31.80 -0.07 16.21
N PHE A 2 -31.19 -1.18 15.79
CA PHE A 2 -31.85 -2.48 15.62
C PHE A 2 -32.49 -2.97 16.91
N ASP A 3 -31.81 -2.91 18.06
CA ASP A 3 -32.39 -3.26 19.39
C ASP A 3 -33.59 -2.38 19.78
N ALA A 4 -33.60 -1.11 19.36
CA ALA A 4 -34.74 -0.23 19.61
C ALA A 4 -35.95 -0.56 18.70
N ILE A 5 -35.69 -1.02 17.48
CA ILE A 5 -36.74 -1.53 16.55
C ILE A 5 -37.33 -2.81 17.08
N GLU A 6 -36.51 -3.74 17.55
CA GLU A 6 -36.94 -5.02 18.14
C GLU A 6 -37.84 -4.79 19.37
N LYS A 7 -37.47 -3.82 20.23
CA LYS A 7 -38.24 -3.42 21.40
C LYS A 7 -39.44 -2.50 21.08
N ARG A 8 -39.68 -2.17 19.81
CA ARG A 8 -40.74 -1.27 19.32
C ARG A 8 -40.75 0.12 20.02
N ASP A 9 -39.59 0.60 20.43
CA ASP A 9 -39.43 1.91 21.06
C ASP A 9 -39.21 2.98 19.99
N ALA A 10 -40.30 3.55 19.49
CA ALA A 10 -40.28 4.55 18.42
C ALA A 10 -39.49 5.83 18.79
N ALA A 11 -39.59 6.27 20.08
CA ALA A 11 -38.87 7.47 20.52
C ALA A 11 -37.35 7.27 20.47
N LYS A 12 -36.88 6.09 20.91
CA LYS A 12 -35.48 5.72 20.89
C LYS A 12 -34.95 5.52 19.47
N VAL A 13 -35.76 4.97 18.57
CA VAL A 13 -35.42 4.85 17.13
C VAL A 13 -35.19 6.21 16.53
N VAL A 14 -36.12 7.16 16.70
CA VAL A 14 -35.99 8.53 16.16
C VAL A 14 -34.78 9.24 16.73
N HIS A 15 -34.53 9.14 18.04
CA HIS A 15 -33.35 9.76 18.67
C HIS A 15 -32.04 9.18 18.14
N LEU A 16 -31.91 7.84 18.05
CA LEU A 16 -30.71 7.20 17.54
C LEU A 16 -30.48 7.46 16.05
N THR A 17 -31.54 7.55 15.26
CA THR A 17 -31.47 7.92 13.85
C THR A 17 -31.03 9.40 13.71
N GLY A 18 -31.54 10.28 14.59
CA GLY A 18 -31.11 11.68 14.63
C GLY A 18 -29.62 11.87 14.94
N ILE A 19 -29.02 11.00 15.74
CA ILE A 19 -27.57 11.01 16.03
C ILE A 19 -26.78 10.39 14.87
N PHE A 20 -27.34 9.39 14.19
CA PHE A 20 -26.66 8.70 13.09
C PHE A 20 -26.27 9.62 11.94
N PHE A 21 -27.18 10.51 11.51
CA PHE A 21 -26.93 11.39 10.38
C PHE A 21 -25.74 12.36 10.61
N PRO A 22 -25.68 13.10 11.73
CA PRO A 22 -24.52 13.94 12.02
C PRO A 22 -23.20 13.15 12.11
N LEU A 23 -23.22 11.96 12.69
CA LEU A 23 -22.04 11.09 12.75
C LEU A 23 -21.62 10.61 11.36
N ALA A 24 -22.56 10.22 10.51
CA ALA A 24 -22.28 9.81 9.13
C ALA A 24 -21.69 10.98 8.32
N ILE A 25 -22.29 12.15 8.39
CA ILE A 25 -21.77 13.36 7.73
C ILE A 25 -20.38 13.71 8.27
N GLY A 26 -20.19 13.69 9.59
CA GLY A 26 -18.91 13.95 10.23
C GLY A 26 -17.81 12.98 9.77
N SER A 27 -18.13 11.68 9.65
CA SER A 27 -17.17 10.68 9.17
C SER A 27 -16.75 10.92 7.72
N VAL A 28 -17.69 11.31 6.85
CA VAL A 28 -17.39 11.67 5.45
C VAL A 28 -16.50 12.91 5.38
N LEU A 29 -16.83 13.95 6.15
CA LEU A 29 -16.02 15.19 6.20
C LEU A 29 -14.60 14.90 6.69
N LEU A 30 -14.44 14.11 7.75
CA LEU A 30 -13.12 13.69 8.23
C LEU A 30 -12.34 12.91 7.16
N GLY A 31 -13.01 12.00 6.42
CA GLY A 31 -12.40 11.30 5.30
C GLY A 31 -11.90 12.24 4.21
N VAL A 32 -12.70 13.24 3.83
CA VAL A 32 -12.29 14.25 2.85
C VAL A 32 -11.10 15.06 3.35
N VAL A 33 -11.11 15.50 4.61
CA VAL A 33 -9.99 16.23 5.23
C VAL A 33 -8.73 15.39 5.25
N GLN A 34 -8.83 14.11 5.59
CA GLN A 34 -7.70 13.17 5.59
C GLN A 34 -7.06 13.05 4.20
N VAL A 35 -7.88 12.82 3.16
CA VAL A 35 -7.39 12.72 1.77
C VAL A 35 -6.74 14.03 1.34
N PHE A 36 -7.38 15.17 1.61
CA PHE A 36 -6.83 16.49 1.27
C PHE A 36 -5.50 16.77 1.98
N ALA A 37 -5.41 16.46 3.27
CA ALA A 37 -4.18 16.62 4.05
C ALA A 37 -3.05 15.74 3.49
N ARG A 38 -3.32 14.46 3.21
CA ARG A 38 -2.37 13.53 2.61
C ARG A 38 -1.83 14.06 1.28
N MET A 39 -2.71 14.41 0.34
CA MET A 39 -2.32 14.92 -0.97
C MET A 39 -1.55 16.24 -0.87
N THR A 40 -1.89 17.08 0.09
CA THR A 40 -1.20 18.36 0.31
C THR A 40 0.21 18.14 0.83
N ILE A 41 0.41 17.21 1.78
CA ILE A 41 1.74 16.85 2.29
C ILE A 41 2.60 16.26 1.18
N GLN A 42 2.09 15.28 0.44
CA GLN A 42 2.80 14.64 -0.68
C GLN A 42 3.25 15.68 -1.71
N ARG A 43 2.33 16.54 -2.15
CA ARG A 43 2.63 17.59 -3.14
C ARG A 43 3.66 18.59 -2.64
N ARG A 44 3.54 19.10 -1.40
CA ARG A 44 4.50 20.08 -0.85
C ARG A 44 5.88 19.47 -0.64
N TRP A 45 5.94 18.25 -0.13
CA TRP A 45 7.21 17.55 0.06
C TRP A 45 7.87 17.24 -1.27
N ARG A 46 7.11 16.74 -2.24
CA ARG A 46 7.62 16.52 -3.60
C ARG A 46 8.15 17.80 -4.24
N ALA A 47 7.42 18.91 -4.17
CA ALA A 47 7.87 20.19 -4.72
C ALA A 47 9.19 20.65 -4.09
N TRP A 48 9.29 20.58 -2.77
CA TRP A 48 10.51 20.93 -2.05
C TRP A 48 11.69 20.02 -2.43
N LEU A 49 11.48 18.71 -2.47
CA LEU A 49 12.52 17.74 -2.79
C LEU A 49 12.98 17.87 -4.25
N THR A 50 12.03 18.07 -5.17
CA THR A 50 12.34 18.29 -6.59
C THR A 50 13.17 19.55 -6.78
N ASP A 51 12.80 20.66 -6.14
CA ASP A 51 13.57 21.92 -6.19
C ASP A 51 15.00 21.73 -5.65
N ALA A 52 15.13 21.08 -4.49
CA ALA A 52 16.43 20.82 -3.87
C ALA A 52 17.36 19.94 -4.75
N VAL A 53 16.80 18.86 -5.33
CA VAL A 53 17.57 17.94 -6.18
C VAL A 53 17.91 18.59 -7.51
N THR A 54 16.96 19.28 -8.16
CA THR A 54 17.18 19.97 -9.44
C THR A 54 18.22 21.08 -9.29
N SER A 55 18.12 21.89 -8.23
CA SER A 55 19.12 22.93 -7.96
C SER A 55 20.52 22.33 -7.78
N ARG A 56 20.63 21.21 -7.07
CA ARG A 56 21.90 20.52 -6.87
C ARG A 56 22.46 19.90 -8.15
N TRP A 57 21.58 19.37 -9.01
CA TRP A 57 21.94 18.78 -10.29
C TRP A 57 22.45 19.84 -11.27
N LEU A 58 21.84 21.01 -11.32
CA LEU A 58 22.24 22.12 -12.18
C LEU A 58 23.50 22.84 -11.70
N THR A 59 23.81 22.80 -10.41
CA THR A 59 24.96 23.51 -9.84
C THR A 59 26.29 22.96 -10.36
N ASN A 60 27.21 23.85 -10.72
CA ASN A 60 28.59 23.52 -11.14
C ASN A 60 28.69 22.60 -12.37
N GLY A 61 27.70 22.60 -13.25
CA GLY A 61 27.72 21.79 -14.48
C GLY A 61 27.63 20.27 -14.23
N ARG A 62 27.11 19.84 -13.07
CA ARG A 62 26.99 18.42 -12.75
C ARG A 62 26.14 17.63 -13.73
N TYR A 63 25.13 18.25 -14.31
CA TYR A 63 24.30 17.64 -15.37
C TYR A 63 25.16 17.23 -16.58
N TYR A 64 26.21 17.99 -16.91
CA TYR A 64 27.13 17.65 -18.00
C TYR A 64 28.17 16.61 -17.55
N GLN A 65 28.73 16.77 -16.34
CA GLN A 65 29.70 15.83 -15.78
C GLN A 65 29.12 14.40 -15.68
N LEU A 66 27.85 14.28 -15.39
CA LEU A 66 27.18 12.98 -15.30
C LEU A 66 27.19 12.21 -16.62
N ASN A 67 27.14 12.91 -17.75
CA ASN A 67 27.22 12.30 -19.09
C ASN A 67 28.64 11.77 -19.44
N LEU A 68 29.66 12.22 -18.73
CA LEU A 68 31.04 11.80 -18.93
C LEU A 68 31.44 10.60 -18.07
N VAL A 69 30.63 10.25 -17.06
CA VAL A 69 30.91 9.14 -16.15
C VAL A 69 30.25 7.88 -16.71
N SER A 70 31.06 6.85 -16.96
CA SER A 70 30.56 5.53 -17.36
C SER A 70 29.91 4.85 -16.17
N GLY A 71 28.63 4.50 -16.26
CA GLY A 71 27.87 3.81 -15.20
C GLY A 71 26.37 3.83 -15.44
N ASP A 72 25.62 3.22 -14.52
CA ASP A 72 24.15 3.13 -14.52
C ASP A 72 23.48 4.49 -14.17
N HIS A 73 24.01 5.59 -14.71
CA HIS A 73 23.50 6.95 -14.48
C HIS A 73 22.65 7.46 -15.65
N GLN A 74 22.20 6.55 -16.50
CA GLN A 74 21.35 6.88 -17.63
C GLN A 74 20.00 7.38 -17.15
N ASN A 75 19.54 8.47 -17.77
CA ASN A 75 18.24 9.13 -17.54
C ASN A 75 18.07 9.76 -16.14
N PRO A 76 18.92 10.72 -15.72
CA PRO A 76 18.76 11.44 -14.45
C PRO A 76 17.43 12.20 -14.37
N GLU A 77 16.89 12.66 -15.50
CA GLU A 77 15.59 13.31 -15.61
C GLU A 77 14.45 12.38 -15.19
N TYR A 78 14.49 11.09 -15.58
CA TYR A 78 13.51 10.09 -15.15
C TYR A 78 13.58 9.84 -13.65
N ARG A 79 14.79 9.73 -13.10
CA ARG A 79 14.99 9.56 -11.65
C ARG A 79 14.48 10.75 -10.84
N ILE A 80 14.76 11.97 -11.32
CA ILE A 80 14.24 13.20 -10.69
C ILE A 80 12.71 13.25 -10.76
N ALA A 81 12.09 12.80 -11.86
CA ALA A 81 10.65 12.83 -12.02
C ALA A 81 9.95 11.70 -11.23
N GLU A 82 10.41 10.47 -11.36
CA GLU A 82 9.71 9.28 -10.86
C GLU A 82 10.19 8.80 -9.50
N ASP A 83 11.51 8.70 -9.28
CA ASP A 83 12.03 8.22 -8.00
C ASP A 83 11.68 9.20 -6.86
N LEU A 84 11.71 10.52 -7.12
CA LEU A 84 11.28 11.50 -6.12
C LEU A 84 9.78 11.43 -5.84
N ARG A 85 8.96 11.08 -6.84
CA ARG A 85 7.54 10.86 -6.63
C ARG A 85 7.32 9.69 -5.68
N VAL A 86 7.94 8.55 -5.96
CA VAL A 86 7.84 7.35 -5.12
C VAL A 86 8.40 7.61 -3.72
N ALA A 87 9.55 8.29 -3.63
CA ALA A 87 10.20 8.62 -2.35
C ALA A 87 9.37 9.56 -1.47
N THR A 88 8.46 10.35 -2.03
CA THR A 88 7.58 11.24 -1.27
C THR A 88 6.20 10.66 -1.03
N ASP A 89 5.65 9.88 -1.96
CA ASP A 89 4.31 9.31 -1.83
C ASP A 89 4.30 8.11 -0.88
N ALA A 90 5.21 7.16 -1.06
CA ALA A 90 5.23 5.92 -0.28
C ALA A 90 5.37 6.11 1.24
N PRO A 91 6.27 6.98 1.78
CA PRO A 91 6.36 7.19 3.22
C PRO A 91 5.12 7.84 3.82
N VAL A 92 4.48 8.77 3.09
CA VAL A 92 3.24 9.43 3.56
C VAL A 92 2.09 8.42 3.59
N ASP A 93 1.97 7.58 2.55
CA ASP A 93 0.95 6.54 2.48
C ASP A 93 1.17 5.49 3.58
N PHE A 94 2.41 5.10 3.82
CA PHE A 94 2.76 4.19 4.90
C PHE A 94 2.42 4.78 6.28
N ALA A 95 2.83 6.02 6.55
CA ALA A 95 2.57 6.67 7.83
C ALA A 95 1.07 6.83 8.09
N THR A 96 0.30 7.27 7.09
CA THR A 96 -1.17 7.39 7.21
C THR A 96 -1.83 6.03 7.40
N GLY A 97 -1.36 4.98 6.71
CA GLY A 97 -1.83 3.60 6.89
C GLY A 97 -1.56 3.06 8.29
N VAL A 98 -0.38 3.29 8.84
CA VAL A 98 -0.04 2.89 10.21
C VAL A 98 -0.91 3.60 11.24
N ILE A 99 -1.12 4.91 11.11
CA ILE A 99 -2.00 5.66 12.01
C ILE A 99 -3.42 5.12 11.93
N GLN A 100 -3.95 4.89 10.74
CA GLN A 100 -5.29 4.34 10.55
C GLN A 100 -5.43 2.93 11.14
N ALA A 101 -4.44 2.06 10.92
CA ALA A 101 -4.41 0.72 11.49
C ALA A 101 -4.41 0.75 13.02
N PHE A 102 -3.60 1.64 13.63
CA PHE A 102 -3.53 1.80 15.07
C PHE A 102 -4.86 2.28 15.65
N LEU A 103 -5.49 3.30 15.06
CA LEU A 103 -6.80 3.81 15.50
C LEU A 103 -7.88 2.74 15.37
N SER A 104 -7.91 2.02 14.26
CA SER A 104 -8.86 0.92 14.05
C SER A 104 -8.65 -0.20 15.06
N ALA A 105 -7.42 -0.65 15.26
CA ALA A 105 -7.09 -1.69 16.24
C ALA A 105 -7.52 -1.29 17.65
N THR A 106 -7.21 -0.05 18.07
CA THR A 106 -7.63 0.47 19.37
C THR A 106 -9.15 0.49 19.52
N THR A 107 -9.86 0.97 18.51
CA THR A 107 -11.33 0.98 18.51
C THR A 107 -11.90 -0.42 18.62
N PHE A 108 -11.42 -1.37 17.83
CA PHE A 108 -11.88 -2.75 17.86
C PHE A 108 -11.55 -3.45 19.17
N ILE A 109 -10.37 -3.22 19.76
CA ILE A 109 -10.01 -3.78 21.07
C ILE A 109 -11.00 -3.29 22.14
N VAL A 110 -11.30 -1.98 22.17
CA VAL A 110 -12.27 -1.43 23.14
C VAL A 110 -13.66 -2.02 22.93
N VAL A 111 -14.13 -2.12 21.69
CA VAL A 111 -15.44 -2.69 21.38
C VAL A 111 -15.50 -4.17 21.76
N LEU A 112 -14.50 -4.97 21.37
CA LEU A 112 -14.47 -6.39 21.70
C LEU A 112 -14.36 -6.64 23.20
N TRP A 113 -13.65 -5.77 23.93
CA TRP A 113 -13.54 -5.87 25.38
C TRP A 113 -14.87 -5.56 26.08
N THR A 114 -15.59 -4.54 25.59
CA THR A 114 -16.86 -4.11 26.21
C THR A 114 -18.03 -5.01 25.85
N ILE A 115 -18.10 -5.51 24.62
CA ILE A 115 -19.21 -6.34 24.13
C ILE A 115 -18.95 -7.83 24.38
N GLY A 116 -17.68 -8.28 24.31
CA GLY A 116 -17.32 -9.69 24.36
C GLY A 116 -17.55 -10.36 25.72
N GLY A 117 -17.65 -9.58 26.80
CA GLY A 117 -17.87 -10.13 28.12
C GLY A 117 -16.79 -11.12 28.56
N ALA A 118 -17.16 -12.05 29.43
CA ALA A 118 -16.32 -13.13 29.91
C ALA A 118 -16.85 -14.49 29.45
N LEU A 119 -15.96 -15.32 28.88
CA LEU A 119 -16.29 -16.69 28.53
C LEU A 119 -16.05 -17.59 29.77
N THR A 120 -17.11 -18.27 30.25
CA THR A 120 -17.02 -19.26 31.34
C THR A 120 -17.01 -20.66 30.73
N VAL A 121 -15.89 -21.39 30.91
CA VAL A 121 -15.75 -22.77 30.43
C VAL A 121 -15.74 -23.72 31.66
N PRO A 122 -16.67 -24.68 31.76
CA PRO A 122 -16.64 -25.69 32.78
C PRO A 122 -15.53 -26.73 32.47
N LEU A 123 -14.52 -26.82 33.30
CA LEU A 123 -13.43 -27.79 33.21
C LEU A 123 -13.44 -28.68 34.47
N GLY A 124 -13.93 -29.92 34.34
CA GLY A 124 -13.62 -31.04 35.22
C GLY A 124 -13.69 -30.82 36.74
N GLY A 125 -14.61 -29.96 37.28
CA GLY A 125 -14.77 -29.66 38.70
C GLY A 125 -14.61 -28.19 39.10
N GLY A 126 -14.36 -27.28 38.13
CA GLY A 126 -14.31 -25.82 38.31
C GLY A 126 -14.75 -25.06 37.06
N THR A 127 -15.06 -23.79 37.24
CA THR A 127 -15.34 -22.88 36.10
C THR A 127 -14.16 -21.93 35.91
N VAL A 128 -13.57 -21.91 34.71
CA VAL A 128 -12.55 -20.96 34.35
C VAL A 128 -13.21 -19.81 33.57
N THR A 129 -13.06 -18.60 34.08
CA THR A 129 -13.60 -17.39 33.45
C THR A 129 -12.47 -16.65 32.73
N ILE A 130 -12.57 -16.49 31.42
CA ILE A 130 -11.60 -15.78 30.57
C ILE A 130 -12.20 -14.42 30.23
N PRO A 131 -11.75 -13.31 30.86
CA PRO A 131 -12.22 -11.99 30.51
C PRO A 131 -11.63 -11.56 29.14
N GLY A 132 -12.44 -10.87 28.32
CA GLY A 132 -11.98 -10.36 27.03
C GLY A 132 -11.56 -11.44 26.02
N PHE A 133 -12.15 -12.64 26.08
CA PHE A 133 -11.78 -13.76 25.21
C PHE A 133 -11.84 -13.41 23.72
N LEU A 134 -12.74 -12.50 23.30
CA LEU A 134 -12.82 -12.06 21.90
C LEU A 134 -11.58 -11.27 21.48
N VAL A 135 -10.97 -10.49 22.36
CA VAL A 135 -9.72 -9.78 22.07
C VAL A 135 -8.59 -10.79 21.88
N ILE A 136 -8.49 -11.79 22.75
CA ILE A 136 -7.47 -12.85 22.66
C ILE A 136 -7.65 -13.62 21.34
N ALA A 137 -8.87 -14.02 21.03
CA ALA A 137 -9.19 -14.73 19.78
C ALA A 137 -8.83 -13.87 18.53
N ALA A 138 -9.16 -12.58 18.56
CA ALA A 138 -8.80 -11.66 17.47
C ALA A 138 -7.28 -11.51 17.29
N VAL A 139 -6.52 -11.42 18.39
CA VAL A 139 -5.06 -11.34 18.34
C VAL A 139 -4.45 -12.62 17.78
N ILE A 140 -4.92 -13.79 18.22
CA ILE A 140 -4.45 -15.09 17.72
C ILE A 140 -4.77 -15.21 16.23
N TYR A 141 -5.99 -14.87 15.83
CA TYR A 141 -6.38 -14.87 14.41
C TYR A 141 -5.50 -13.94 13.58
N ALA A 142 -5.27 -12.71 14.04
CA ALA A 142 -4.42 -11.75 13.36
C ALA A 142 -2.96 -12.24 13.22
N ALA A 143 -2.43 -12.88 14.27
CA ALA A 143 -1.08 -13.46 14.24
C ALA A 143 -0.96 -14.60 13.23
N ILE A 144 -1.95 -15.51 13.18
CA ILE A 144 -1.99 -16.62 12.21
C ILE A 144 -2.14 -16.08 10.79
N ALA A 145 -3.08 -15.17 10.58
CA ALA A 145 -3.33 -14.58 9.26
C ALA A 145 -2.09 -13.81 8.74
N SER A 146 -1.47 -12.99 9.60
CA SER A 146 -0.26 -12.24 9.24
C SER A 146 0.93 -13.18 8.99
N GLY A 147 1.12 -14.21 9.82
CA GLY A 147 2.16 -15.22 9.62
C GLY A 147 2.00 -15.98 8.31
N SER A 148 0.77 -16.38 7.98
CA SER A 148 0.46 -17.03 6.70
C SER A 148 0.72 -16.11 5.52
N MET A 149 0.35 -14.83 5.63
CA MET A 149 0.60 -13.85 4.58
C MET A 149 2.09 -13.60 4.33
N VAL A 150 2.90 -13.54 5.41
CA VAL A 150 4.36 -13.40 5.30
C VAL A 150 4.96 -14.66 4.63
N ALA A 151 4.52 -15.85 5.02
CA ALA A 151 5.01 -17.10 4.44
C ALA A 151 4.72 -17.20 2.94
N ILE A 152 3.51 -16.84 2.51
CA ILE A 152 3.12 -16.82 1.10
C ILE A 152 3.84 -15.68 0.36
N GLY A 153 3.92 -14.48 0.98
CA GLY A 153 4.50 -13.28 0.38
C GLY A 153 5.98 -13.44 0.06
N ARG A 154 6.73 -14.17 0.88
CA ARG A 154 8.16 -14.45 0.60
C ARG A 154 8.37 -15.19 -0.72
N ASN A 155 7.54 -16.15 -1.02
CA ASN A 155 7.59 -16.87 -2.29
C ASN A 155 7.12 -16.01 -3.46
N PHE A 156 6.13 -15.14 -3.24
CA PHE A 156 5.62 -14.23 -4.25
C PHE A 156 6.64 -13.19 -4.68
N VAL A 157 7.46 -12.68 -3.77
CA VAL A 157 8.54 -11.72 -4.11
C VAL A 157 9.53 -12.33 -5.08
N ALA A 158 10.00 -13.56 -4.81
CA ALA A 158 10.95 -14.27 -5.69
C ALA A 158 10.37 -14.50 -7.11
N VAL A 159 9.08 -14.89 -7.18
CA VAL A 159 8.39 -15.09 -8.47
C VAL A 159 8.19 -13.76 -9.20
N SER A 160 7.89 -12.68 -8.48
CA SER A 160 7.72 -11.35 -9.06
C SER A 160 9.03 -10.78 -9.61
N GLU A 161 10.15 -10.98 -8.92
CA GLU A 161 11.48 -10.62 -9.41
C GLU A 161 11.81 -11.36 -10.71
N SER A 162 11.62 -12.67 -10.73
CA SER A 162 11.84 -13.49 -11.93
C SER A 162 10.96 -13.03 -13.10
N LYS A 163 9.69 -12.72 -12.84
CA LYS A 163 8.79 -12.18 -13.86
C LYS A 163 9.28 -10.83 -14.40
N ASN A 164 9.67 -9.92 -13.53
CA ASN A 164 10.14 -8.58 -13.93
C ASN A 164 11.43 -8.68 -14.76
N GLN A 165 12.32 -9.59 -14.40
CA GLN A 165 13.53 -9.85 -15.17
C GLN A 165 13.21 -10.41 -16.55
N ALA A 166 12.35 -11.41 -16.65
CA ALA A 166 11.90 -11.97 -17.93
C ALA A 166 11.22 -10.92 -18.82
N GLU A 167 10.40 -10.02 -18.22
CA GLU A 167 9.78 -8.92 -18.95
C GLU A 167 10.81 -7.90 -19.46
N ALA A 168 11.85 -7.64 -18.68
CA ALA A 168 12.95 -6.76 -19.10
C ALA A 168 13.77 -7.37 -20.25
N GLU A 169 14.08 -8.66 -20.18
CA GLU A 169 14.76 -9.40 -21.24
C GLU A 169 13.92 -9.44 -22.54
N TYR A 170 12.61 -9.69 -22.39
CA TYR A 170 11.68 -9.64 -23.52
C TYR A 170 11.64 -8.27 -24.20
N ARG A 171 11.54 -7.18 -23.43
CA ARG A 171 11.59 -5.81 -23.98
C ARG A 171 12.92 -5.51 -24.66
N TYR A 172 14.03 -5.96 -24.11
CA TYR A 172 15.35 -5.83 -24.70
C TYR A 172 15.43 -6.55 -26.05
N ALA A 173 14.96 -7.79 -26.12
CA ALA A 173 14.91 -8.59 -27.35
C ALA A 173 14.09 -7.86 -28.46
N LEU A 174 12.89 -7.35 -28.11
CA LEU A 174 12.06 -6.59 -29.05
C LEU A 174 12.74 -5.29 -29.52
N THR A 175 13.45 -4.59 -28.63
CA THR A 175 14.18 -3.38 -28.97
C THR A 175 15.32 -3.70 -29.94
N ARG A 176 16.06 -4.80 -29.69
CA ARG A 176 17.14 -5.29 -30.57
C ARG A 176 16.62 -5.61 -31.97
N VAL A 177 15.48 -6.28 -32.09
CA VAL A 177 14.83 -6.57 -33.39
C VAL A 177 14.49 -5.30 -34.11
N ARG A 178 13.93 -4.29 -33.41
CA ARG A 178 13.60 -3.00 -34.01
C ARG A 178 14.84 -2.22 -34.49
N GLU A 179 15.92 -2.25 -33.71
CA GLU A 179 17.17 -1.55 -34.04
C GLU A 179 17.92 -2.21 -35.20
N ASN A 180 17.84 -3.53 -35.34
CA ASN A 180 18.50 -4.29 -36.38
C ASN A 180 17.55 -4.73 -37.49
N GLY A 181 16.33 -4.16 -37.57
CA GLY A 181 15.27 -4.60 -38.48
C GLY A 181 15.69 -4.65 -39.97
N GLU A 182 16.51 -3.69 -40.43
CA GLU A 182 17.02 -3.69 -41.80
C GLU A 182 17.94 -4.89 -42.08
N SER A 183 18.87 -5.18 -41.15
CA SER A 183 19.80 -6.30 -41.29
C SER A 183 19.07 -7.64 -41.24
N ILE A 184 18.09 -7.80 -40.35
CA ILE A 184 17.26 -8.99 -40.21
C ILE A 184 16.47 -9.24 -41.50
N ALA A 185 15.83 -8.19 -42.06
CA ALA A 185 15.06 -8.30 -43.31
C ALA A 185 15.91 -8.63 -44.52
N LEU A 186 17.13 -8.08 -44.59
CA LEU A 186 18.06 -8.36 -45.69
C LEU A 186 18.64 -9.81 -45.65
N LEU A 187 18.80 -10.36 -44.47
CA LEU A 187 19.36 -11.70 -44.26
C LEU A 187 18.28 -12.77 -44.18
N GLY A 188 17.00 -12.43 -44.07
CA GLY A 188 15.90 -13.38 -43.89
C GLY A 188 15.95 -14.10 -42.53
N GLY A 189 16.42 -13.40 -41.47
CA GLY A 189 16.66 -13.97 -40.14
C GLY A 189 15.48 -13.88 -39.17
N GLU A 190 14.24 -13.65 -39.64
CA GLU A 190 13.04 -13.44 -38.82
C GLU A 190 12.71 -14.66 -37.95
N ASP A 191 12.91 -15.89 -38.49
CA ASP A 191 12.60 -17.12 -37.77
C ASP A 191 13.59 -17.38 -36.62
N GLU A 192 14.86 -17.02 -36.79
CA GLU A 192 15.90 -17.14 -35.77
C GLU A 192 15.69 -16.12 -34.65
N GLU A 193 15.36 -14.86 -34.99
CA GLU A 193 15.05 -13.85 -34.00
C GLU A 193 13.77 -14.18 -33.21
N ARG A 194 12.76 -14.77 -33.87
CA ARG A 194 11.55 -15.24 -33.20
C ARG A 194 11.84 -16.36 -32.20
N ALA A 195 12.66 -17.35 -32.58
CA ALA A 195 13.04 -18.45 -31.69
C ALA A 195 13.87 -17.96 -30.48
N GLY A 196 14.54 -16.83 -30.58
CA GLY A 196 15.27 -16.19 -29.48
C GLY A 196 14.38 -15.35 -28.54
N ILE A 197 13.12 -15.12 -28.91
CA ILE A 197 12.14 -14.34 -28.12
C ILE A 197 11.18 -15.25 -27.34
N ASP A 198 10.92 -16.47 -27.84
CA ASP A 198 10.08 -17.50 -27.19
C ASP A 198 10.82 -18.19 -26.04
#